data_1dd114079607c8318378cc7954286002
#
_entry.id   1dd114079607c8318378cc7954286002
#
_cell.length_a   1.000
_cell.length_b   1.000
_cell.length_c   1.000
_cell.angle_alpha   90.00
_cell.angle_beta   90.00
_cell.angle_gamma   90.00
#
_symmetry.space_group_name_H-M   'P 1'
#
loop_
_entity.id
_entity.type
_entity.pdbx_description
1 polymer ?
#
loop_
_entity_poly.entity_id
_entity_poly.type
_entity_poly.pdbx_seq_one_letter_code
_entity_poly.pdbx_strand_id
1 'polypeptide(L)'
;MRELVLAAHGSAVAEAAAATARLAGAVRRLTGAPVTVAYLDHRLPSLPAVLAGRPGAVVVPLLLGDGYHRTVDVPAVAGRFACSVTPGLRGERAVALALYERLRAAERAAGGPADAVVVAGAGSSRPGGNDGTLVAAEQLGRLLAVPVSVAYCSAGSPSPAEAVARARADGFRRVAVAAHLLAPGRFSRGLEGLRDVCAVSAPLADHPRLARLVAARYEAAAFPEAVPLRVASERREAVPLRVAWERRGSALLCWPYDTTVPAVDRALP
;
A
#
# COMPACT_ATOMS: atom_id res chain seq x y z
N MET A 1 -13.53 16.60 -21.12
CA MET A 1 -12.99 15.99 -19.88
C MET A 1 -11.89 15.04 -20.29
N ARG A 2 -10.72 15.09 -19.64
CA ARG A 2 -9.59 14.18 -19.94
C ARG A 2 -9.94 12.76 -19.52
N GLU A 3 -9.53 11.76 -20.29
CA GLU A 3 -9.72 10.35 -19.93
C GLU A 3 -8.73 9.94 -18.84
N LEU A 4 -9.19 9.09 -17.91
CA LEU A 4 -8.36 8.52 -16.85
C LEU A 4 -7.95 7.09 -17.20
N VAL A 5 -6.66 6.84 -17.20
CA VAL A 5 -6.08 5.50 -17.39
C VAL A 5 -5.49 5.01 -16.06
N LEU A 6 -6.01 3.91 -15.54
CA LEU A 6 -5.48 3.25 -14.36
C LEU A 6 -4.42 2.22 -14.80
N ALA A 7 -3.15 2.49 -14.52
CA ALA A 7 -2.05 1.60 -14.87
C ALA A 7 -1.81 0.60 -13.72
N ALA A 8 -2.32 -0.62 -13.87
CA ALA A 8 -2.15 -1.71 -12.90
C ALA A 8 -1.01 -2.66 -13.33
N HIS A 9 -0.38 -3.34 -12.36
CA HIS A 9 0.65 -4.33 -12.67
C HIS A 9 0.12 -5.43 -13.61
N GLY A 10 -1.07 -5.92 -13.33
CA GLY A 10 -1.65 -7.08 -14.01
C GLY A 10 -1.47 -8.37 -13.20
N SER A 11 -2.33 -9.33 -13.48
CA SER A 11 -2.29 -10.67 -12.88
C SER A 11 -3.07 -11.63 -13.77
N ALA A 12 -2.61 -12.87 -13.88
CA ALA A 12 -3.36 -13.93 -14.54
C ALA A 12 -4.62 -14.35 -13.78
N VAL A 13 -4.73 -13.95 -12.50
CA VAL A 13 -5.86 -14.30 -11.62
C VAL A 13 -7.05 -13.40 -11.93
N ALA A 14 -8.21 -14.00 -12.21
CA ALA A 14 -9.43 -13.28 -12.62
C ALA A 14 -9.94 -12.32 -11.54
N GLU A 15 -9.84 -12.70 -10.27
CA GLU A 15 -10.26 -11.89 -9.12
C GLU A 15 -9.46 -10.59 -9.01
N ALA A 16 -8.20 -10.57 -9.45
CA ALA A 16 -7.40 -9.35 -9.50
C ALA A 16 -7.98 -8.33 -10.49
N ALA A 17 -8.36 -8.81 -11.68
CA ALA A 17 -8.99 -7.94 -12.68
C ALA A 17 -10.36 -7.44 -12.21
N ALA A 18 -11.15 -8.31 -11.58
CA ALA A 18 -12.43 -7.91 -11.01
C ALA A 18 -12.28 -6.83 -9.92
N ALA A 19 -11.30 -6.97 -9.02
CA ALA A 19 -11.01 -5.96 -7.99
C ALA A 19 -10.58 -4.62 -8.60
N THR A 20 -9.71 -4.65 -9.63
CA THR A 20 -9.30 -3.43 -10.34
C THR A 20 -10.47 -2.80 -11.10
N ALA A 21 -11.35 -3.61 -11.70
CA ALA A 21 -12.56 -3.11 -12.37
C ALA A 21 -13.55 -2.46 -11.38
N ARG A 22 -13.72 -3.02 -10.17
CA ARG A 22 -14.51 -2.38 -9.10
C ARG A 22 -13.94 -1.04 -8.70
N LEU A 23 -12.61 -0.93 -8.55
CA LEU A 23 -11.92 0.34 -8.30
C LEU A 23 -12.21 1.34 -9.43
N ALA A 24 -12.02 0.94 -10.69
CA ALA A 24 -12.29 1.79 -11.85
C ALA A 24 -13.74 2.28 -11.88
N GLY A 25 -14.71 1.40 -11.59
CA GLY A 25 -16.12 1.76 -11.47
C GLY A 25 -16.38 2.77 -10.33
N ALA A 26 -15.73 2.60 -9.17
CA ALA A 26 -15.86 3.53 -8.07
C ALA A 26 -15.24 4.91 -8.41
N VAL A 27 -14.07 4.94 -9.03
CA VAL A 27 -13.41 6.18 -9.46
C VAL A 27 -14.25 6.91 -10.52
N ARG A 28 -14.81 6.18 -11.49
CA ARG A 28 -15.71 6.77 -12.50
C ARG A 28 -16.93 7.44 -11.86
N ARG A 29 -17.52 6.83 -10.83
CA ARG A 29 -18.64 7.46 -10.10
C ARG A 29 -18.24 8.73 -9.36
N LEU A 30 -17.02 8.80 -8.84
CA LEU A 30 -16.50 9.96 -8.12
C LEU A 30 -16.14 11.12 -9.04
N THR A 31 -15.54 10.83 -10.19
CA THR A 31 -14.97 11.84 -11.09
C THR A 31 -15.88 12.22 -12.27
N GLY A 32 -16.83 11.36 -12.62
CA GLY A 32 -17.59 11.47 -13.88
C GLY A 32 -16.75 11.22 -15.14
N ALA A 33 -15.44 11.01 -15.02
CA ALA A 33 -14.54 10.83 -16.15
C ALA A 33 -14.66 9.42 -16.76
N PRO A 34 -14.41 9.26 -18.07
CA PRO A 34 -14.16 7.95 -18.64
C PRO A 34 -12.91 7.32 -18.00
N VAL A 35 -13.04 6.09 -17.49
CA VAL A 35 -11.95 5.36 -16.82
C VAL A 35 -11.68 4.07 -17.57
N THR A 36 -10.43 3.91 -17.99
CA THR A 36 -9.91 2.69 -18.62
C THR A 36 -8.84 2.06 -17.74
N VAL A 37 -8.86 0.74 -17.57
CA VAL A 37 -7.78 -0.01 -16.93
C VAL A 37 -6.82 -0.50 -18.00
N ALA A 38 -5.53 -0.28 -17.77
CA ALA A 38 -4.44 -0.79 -18.58
C ALA A 38 -3.46 -1.57 -17.70
N TYR A 39 -2.78 -2.53 -18.28
CA TYR A 39 -1.86 -3.40 -17.55
C TYR A 39 -0.43 -3.22 -18.03
N LEU A 40 0.52 -3.33 -17.08
CA LEU A 40 1.95 -3.26 -17.35
C LEU A 40 2.50 -4.61 -17.77
N ASP A 41 1.91 -5.70 -17.25
CA ASP A 41 2.31 -7.06 -17.49
C ASP A 41 1.14 -8.05 -17.34
N HIS A 42 1.33 -9.30 -17.73
CA HIS A 42 0.44 -10.46 -17.49
C HIS A 42 -1.00 -10.36 -18.01
N ARG A 43 -1.46 -9.25 -18.58
CA ARG A 43 -2.84 -9.07 -19.00
C ARG A 43 -3.01 -7.99 -20.07
N LEU A 44 -4.09 -8.11 -20.85
CA LEU A 44 -4.53 -7.10 -21.82
C LEU A 44 -5.74 -6.31 -21.29
N PRO A 45 -5.94 -5.05 -21.76
CA PRO A 45 -5.10 -4.33 -22.71
C PRO A 45 -3.80 -3.80 -22.04
N SER A 46 -2.71 -3.79 -22.81
CA SER A 46 -1.45 -3.22 -22.32
C SER A 46 -1.50 -1.68 -22.24
N LEU A 47 -0.66 -1.09 -21.38
CA LEU A 47 -0.61 0.36 -21.23
C LEU A 47 -0.29 1.08 -22.55
N PRO A 48 0.70 0.66 -23.38
CA PRO A 48 0.92 1.28 -24.67
C PRO A 48 -0.28 1.21 -25.61
N ALA A 49 -0.95 0.08 -25.69
CA ALA A 49 -2.12 -0.10 -26.56
C ALA A 49 -3.29 0.83 -26.17
N VAL A 50 -3.48 1.03 -24.86
CA VAL A 50 -4.51 1.95 -24.36
C VAL A 50 -4.15 3.40 -24.67
N LEU A 51 -2.89 3.82 -24.45
CA LEU A 51 -2.47 5.21 -24.63
C LEU A 51 -2.42 5.64 -26.10
N ALA A 52 -2.17 4.72 -27.05
CA ALA A 52 -2.14 5.02 -28.47
C ALA A 52 -3.43 5.69 -29.01
N GLY A 53 -4.57 5.35 -28.42
CA GLY A 53 -5.87 5.93 -28.81
C GLY A 53 -6.38 7.05 -27.89
N ARG A 54 -5.54 7.56 -26.94
CA ARG A 54 -6.00 8.47 -25.86
C ARG A 54 -5.03 9.62 -25.62
N PRO A 55 -4.87 10.53 -26.60
CA PRO A 55 -4.04 11.71 -26.40
C PRO A 55 -4.59 12.58 -25.26
N GLY A 56 -3.70 13.13 -24.44
CA GLY A 56 -4.07 13.95 -23.31
C GLY A 56 -4.62 13.19 -22.08
N ALA A 57 -4.61 11.85 -22.07
CA ALA A 57 -5.05 11.07 -20.92
C ALA A 57 -4.24 11.39 -19.66
N VAL A 58 -4.87 11.19 -18.49
CA VAL A 58 -4.20 11.19 -17.19
C VAL A 58 -3.96 9.74 -16.77
N VAL A 59 -2.72 9.37 -16.56
CA VAL A 59 -2.32 8.03 -16.10
C VAL A 59 -2.10 8.04 -14.60
N VAL A 60 -2.84 7.22 -13.86
CA VAL A 60 -2.63 7.00 -12.42
C VAL A 60 -2.05 5.59 -12.21
N PRO A 61 -0.77 5.47 -11.79
CA PRO A 61 -0.17 4.19 -11.48
C PRO A 61 -0.77 3.58 -10.21
N LEU A 62 -1.39 2.43 -10.32
CA LEU A 62 -1.91 1.66 -9.18
C LEU A 62 -0.79 0.81 -8.57
N LEU A 63 0.22 1.47 -8.00
CA LEU A 63 1.43 0.83 -7.48
C LEU A 63 1.70 1.34 -6.06
N LEU A 64 1.84 0.41 -5.11
CA LEU A 64 2.06 0.68 -3.67
C LEU A 64 3.53 0.91 -3.31
N GLY A 65 4.46 0.65 -4.24
CA GLY A 65 5.90 0.81 -4.06
C GLY A 65 6.58 1.37 -5.29
N ASP A 66 7.86 1.72 -5.16
CA ASP A 66 8.71 2.27 -6.21
C ASP A 66 9.56 1.18 -6.91
N GLY A 67 8.95 0.02 -7.18
CA GLY A 67 9.57 -1.04 -7.96
C GLY A 67 9.80 -0.66 -9.43
N TYR A 68 10.30 -1.63 -10.21
CA TYR A 68 10.67 -1.47 -11.62
C TYR A 68 9.56 -0.81 -12.46
N HIS A 69 8.35 -1.29 -12.35
CA HIS A 69 7.23 -0.79 -13.16
C HIS A 69 6.95 0.70 -12.95
N ARG A 70 7.05 1.21 -11.71
CA ARG A 70 6.79 2.63 -11.45
C ARG A 70 7.94 3.54 -11.91
N THR A 71 9.18 3.10 -11.69
CA THR A 71 10.36 3.96 -11.92
C THR A 71 10.91 3.88 -13.34
N VAL A 72 10.60 2.82 -14.07
CA VAL A 72 11.10 2.56 -15.42
C VAL A 72 9.97 2.40 -16.44
N ASP A 73 9.09 1.42 -16.27
CA ASP A 73 8.13 1.07 -17.32
C ASP A 73 7.08 2.14 -17.57
N VAL A 74 6.44 2.67 -16.51
CA VAL A 74 5.41 3.69 -16.67
C VAL A 74 5.98 4.98 -17.27
N PRO A 75 7.11 5.55 -16.80
CA PRO A 75 7.72 6.71 -17.43
C PRO A 75 8.16 6.46 -18.88
N ALA A 76 8.78 5.31 -19.16
CA ALA A 76 9.25 4.97 -20.50
C ALA A 76 8.10 4.83 -21.51
N VAL A 77 6.99 4.22 -21.10
CA VAL A 77 5.79 4.15 -21.94
C VAL A 77 5.14 5.51 -22.07
N ALA A 78 4.90 6.22 -20.97
CA ALA A 78 4.21 7.51 -20.99
C ALA A 78 4.95 8.57 -21.80
N GLY A 79 6.29 8.58 -21.79
CA GLY A 79 7.12 9.50 -22.57
C GLY A 79 6.94 9.36 -24.09
N ARG A 80 6.33 8.26 -24.56
CA ARG A 80 6.03 8.05 -25.99
C ARG A 80 4.66 8.57 -26.42
N PHE A 81 3.84 9.01 -25.46
CA PHE A 81 2.48 9.45 -25.70
C PHE A 81 2.24 10.82 -25.03
N ALA A 82 1.39 11.63 -25.62
CA ALA A 82 0.97 12.91 -25.05
C ALA A 82 -0.02 12.67 -23.88
N CYS A 83 0.50 12.25 -22.72
CA CYS A 83 -0.29 11.99 -21.50
C CYS A 83 0.38 12.58 -20.27
N SER A 84 -0.38 12.76 -19.18
CA SER A 84 0.15 13.17 -17.88
C SER A 84 0.20 11.98 -16.95
N VAL A 85 1.31 11.78 -16.23
CA VAL A 85 1.45 10.68 -15.24
C VAL A 85 1.47 11.29 -13.85
N THR A 86 0.60 10.78 -12.96
CA THR A 86 0.55 11.19 -11.56
C THR A 86 1.55 10.38 -10.72
N PRO A 87 1.86 10.83 -9.48
CA PRO A 87 2.48 9.96 -8.50
C PRO A 87 1.67 8.68 -8.28
N GLY A 88 2.34 7.57 -7.93
CA GLY A 88 1.68 6.33 -7.50
C GLY A 88 1.03 6.45 -6.11
N LEU A 89 0.75 5.30 -5.49
CA LEU A 89 0.04 5.23 -4.21
C LEU A 89 0.97 5.06 -3.00
N ARG A 90 2.30 5.04 -3.22
CA ARG A 90 3.30 4.87 -2.17
C ARG A 90 3.22 5.98 -1.12
N GLY A 91 3.29 5.59 0.16
CA GLY A 91 3.40 6.52 1.29
C GLY A 91 2.14 7.32 1.61
N GLU A 92 1.06 7.12 0.86
CA GLU A 92 -0.19 7.84 1.07
C GLU A 92 -0.88 7.41 2.36
N ARG A 93 -1.23 8.38 3.19
CA ARG A 93 -1.99 8.12 4.43
C ARG A 93 -3.30 7.38 4.16
N ALA A 94 -3.93 7.62 3.02
CA ALA A 94 -5.14 6.92 2.60
C ALA A 94 -4.93 5.41 2.45
N VAL A 95 -3.73 4.98 2.02
CA VAL A 95 -3.34 3.56 1.93
C VAL A 95 -3.21 2.95 3.32
N ALA A 96 -2.53 3.63 4.25
CA ALA A 96 -2.37 3.15 5.63
C ALA A 96 -3.72 3.06 6.36
N LEU A 97 -4.61 4.04 6.16
CA LEU A 97 -5.97 4.00 6.72
C LEU A 97 -6.82 2.87 6.10
N ALA A 98 -6.69 2.61 4.80
CA ALA A 98 -7.34 1.48 4.17
C ALA A 98 -6.83 0.14 4.73
N LEU A 99 -5.52 0.02 4.90
CA LEU A 99 -4.88 -1.15 5.51
C LEU A 99 -5.37 -1.37 6.94
N TYR A 100 -5.43 -0.30 7.74
CA TYR A 100 -5.99 -0.32 9.10
C TYR A 100 -7.43 -0.82 9.12
N GLU A 101 -8.31 -0.27 8.28
CA GLU A 101 -9.72 -0.66 8.23
C GLU A 101 -9.91 -2.12 7.77
N ARG A 102 -9.11 -2.59 6.81
CA ARG A 102 -9.07 -4.00 6.38
C ARG A 102 -8.61 -4.93 7.49
N LEU A 103 -7.55 -4.55 8.19
CA LEU A 103 -7.05 -5.33 9.33
C LEU A 103 -8.10 -5.43 10.43
N ARG A 104 -8.70 -4.30 10.84
CA ARG A 104 -9.75 -4.29 11.86
C ARG A 104 -10.98 -5.11 11.47
N ALA A 105 -11.33 -5.15 10.18
CA ALA A 105 -12.41 -6.01 9.69
C ALA A 105 -12.05 -7.50 9.84
N ALA A 106 -10.82 -7.89 9.48
CA ALA A 106 -10.35 -9.26 9.62
C ALA A 106 -10.25 -9.69 11.09
N GLU A 107 -9.74 -8.83 11.97
CA GLU A 107 -9.64 -9.09 13.41
C GLU A 107 -11.01 -9.27 14.06
N ARG A 108 -12.01 -8.45 13.68
CA ARG A 108 -13.39 -8.64 14.18
C ARG A 108 -13.95 -9.98 13.75
N ALA A 109 -13.75 -10.39 12.50
CA ALA A 109 -14.20 -11.68 12.01
C ALA A 109 -13.49 -12.86 12.72
N ALA A 110 -12.26 -12.62 13.20
CA ALA A 110 -11.44 -13.61 13.94
C ALA A 110 -11.62 -13.56 15.47
N GLY A 111 -12.64 -12.87 15.95
CA GLY A 111 -13.01 -12.86 17.38
C GLY A 111 -12.18 -11.91 18.26
N GLY A 112 -11.49 -10.91 17.68
CA GLY A 112 -10.84 -9.86 18.45
C GLY A 112 -9.50 -9.39 17.92
N PRO A 113 -8.90 -8.37 18.56
CA PRO A 113 -7.68 -7.72 18.11
C PRO A 113 -6.45 -8.65 18.21
N ALA A 114 -5.47 -8.39 17.38
CA ALA A 114 -4.14 -8.97 17.46
C ALA A 114 -3.29 -8.26 18.54
N ASP A 115 -2.28 -8.95 19.07
CA ASP A 115 -1.26 -8.42 19.98
C ASP A 115 0.06 -8.09 19.25
N ALA A 116 0.20 -8.55 17.99
CA ALA A 116 1.24 -8.11 17.05
C ALA A 116 0.75 -8.17 15.60
N VAL A 117 1.29 -7.33 14.74
CA VAL A 117 0.90 -7.22 13.33
C VAL A 117 2.12 -7.33 12.42
N VAL A 118 2.01 -8.14 11.37
CA VAL A 118 2.98 -8.22 10.27
C VAL A 118 2.39 -7.52 9.05
N VAL A 119 3.02 -6.46 8.54
CA VAL A 119 2.66 -5.84 7.27
C VAL A 119 3.39 -6.57 6.15
N ALA A 120 2.64 -7.28 5.32
CA ALA A 120 3.18 -8.08 4.24
C ALA A 120 3.04 -7.37 2.89
N GLY A 121 4.16 -6.94 2.31
CA GLY A 121 4.25 -6.35 0.96
C GLY A 121 4.63 -7.37 -0.10
N ALA A 122 4.51 -6.99 -1.36
CA ALA A 122 4.90 -7.85 -2.49
C ALA A 122 6.39 -8.20 -2.47
N GLY A 123 7.24 -7.25 -2.09
CA GLY A 123 8.69 -7.36 -2.16
C GLY A 123 9.28 -6.88 -3.50
N SER A 124 10.50 -6.38 -3.43
CA SER A 124 11.27 -5.90 -4.57
C SER A 124 12.76 -6.13 -4.35
N SER A 125 13.47 -6.56 -5.39
CA SER A 125 14.93 -6.66 -5.38
C SER A 125 15.63 -5.34 -5.66
N ARG A 126 14.89 -4.29 -6.06
CA ARG A 126 15.47 -2.96 -6.32
C ARG A 126 15.71 -2.19 -5.03
N PRO A 127 16.83 -1.43 -4.93
CA PRO A 127 17.02 -0.47 -3.85
C PRO A 127 15.84 0.49 -3.74
N GLY A 128 15.31 0.71 -2.53
CA GLY A 128 14.14 1.57 -2.29
C GLY A 128 12.79 0.99 -2.73
N GLY A 129 12.76 -0.14 -3.44
CA GLY A 129 11.52 -0.75 -3.93
C GLY A 129 10.57 -1.23 -2.82
N ASN A 130 11.11 -1.49 -1.64
CA ASN A 130 10.38 -1.92 -0.44
C ASN A 130 9.94 -0.79 0.48
N ASP A 131 10.38 0.45 0.24
CA ASP A 131 10.11 1.61 1.12
C ASP A 131 8.61 1.87 1.27
N GLY A 132 7.81 1.56 0.24
CA GLY A 132 6.35 1.69 0.32
C GLY A 132 5.74 0.84 1.43
N THR A 133 6.25 -0.37 1.64
CA THR A 133 5.81 -1.26 2.72
C THR A 133 6.30 -0.79 4.08
N LEU A 134 7.55 -0.29 4.16
CA LEU A 134 8.10 0.29 5.39
C LEU A 134 7.29 1.50 5.85
N VAL A 135 7.01 2.44 4.94
CA VAL A 135 6.20 3.63 5.26
C VAL A 135 4.77 3.25 5.66
N ALA A 136 4.16 2.28 4.98
CA ALA A 136 2.83 1.79 5.35
C ALA A 136 2.82 1.13 6.74
N ALA A 137 3.86 0.36 7.08
CA ALA A 137 4.01 -0.26 8.40
C ALA A 137 4.21 0.79 9.50
N GLU A 138 5.04 1.81 9.26
CA GLU A 138 5.23 2.93 10.17
C GLU A 138 3.93 3.70 10.42
N GLN A 139 3.21 4.06 9.36
CA GLN A 139 1.93 4.76 9.46
C GLN A 139 0.86 3.89 10.17
N LEU A 140 0.85 2.57 9.89
CA LEU A 140 -0.07 1.64 10.57
C LEU A 140 0.29 1.50 12.04
N GLY A 141 1.57 1.41 12.39
CA GLY A 141 2.05 1.34 13.78
C GLY A 141 1.62 2.54 14.62
N ARG A 142 1.54 3.73 14.01
CA ARG A 142 1.01 4.94 14.67
C ARG A 142 -0.51 4.89 14.93
N LEU A 143 -1.23 4.02 14.22
CA LEU A 143 -2.69 3.82 14.37
C LEU A 143 -3.02 2.67 15.32
N LEU A 144 -2.05 1.79 15.55
CA LEU A 144 -2.20 0.59 16.38
C LEU A 144 -1.42 0.75 17.69
N ALA A 145 -1.98 0.21 18.77
CA ALA A 145 -1.28 0.18 20.06
C ALA A 145 -0.52 -1.17 20.27
N VAL A 146 -0.05 -1.77 19.18
CA VAL A 146 0.66 -3.05 19.19
C VAL A 146 1.89 -3.01 18.27
N PRO A 147 2.91 -3.85 18.50
CA PRO A 147 4.07 -3.93 17.64
C PRO A 147 3.71 -4.27 16.20
N VAL A 148 4.37 -3.58 15.26
CA VAL A 148 4.23 -3.79 13.82
C VAL A 148 5.58 -4.14 13.23
N SER A 149 5.65 -5.23 12.48
CA SER A 149 6.82 -5.64 11.71
C SER A 149 6.49 -5.70 10.22
N VAL A 150 7.52 -5.84 9.38
CA VAL A 150 7.37 -5.95 7.93
C VAL A 150 7.81 -7.31 7.42
N ALA A 151 7.20 -7.76 6.33
CA ALA A 151 7.58 -8.96 5.60
C ALA A 151 7.32 -8.81 4.10
N TYR A 152 7.93 -9.67 3.29
CA TYR A 152 7.86 -9.59 1.83
C TYR A 152 7.50 -10.94 1.22
N CYS A 153 6.52 -10.94 0.33
CA CYS A 153 6.01 -12.17 -0.32
C CYS A 153 6.95 -12.71 -1.40
N SER A 154 7.91 -11.92 -1.87
CA SER A 154 8.89 -12.30 -2.89
C SER A 154 10.28 -11.81 -2.50
N ALA A 155 10.88 -10.91 -3.28
CA ALA A 155 12.22 -10.39 -2.99
C ALA A 155 12.24 -9.52 -1.73
N GLY A 156 13.12 -9.88 -0.80
CA GLY A 156 13.29 -9.23 0.50
C GLY A 156 13.15 -10.22 1.65
N SER A 157 13.57 -9.81 2.84
CA SER A 157 13.53 -10.60 4.07
C SER A 157 13.05 -9.72 5.23
N PRO A 158 12.33 -10.29 6.20
CA PRO A 158 11.86 -11.67 6.28
C PRO A 158 10.69 -11.97 5.33
N SER A 159 10.46 -13.25 5.05
CA SER A 159 9.18 -13.74 4.50
C SER A 159 8.05 -13.59 5.51
N PRO A 160 6.77 -13.62 5.09
CA PRO A 160 5.65 -13.54 6.02
C PRO A 160 5.64 -14.66 7.06
N ALA A 161 5.99 -15.88 6.68
CA ALA A 161 6.07 -17.03 7.60
C ALA A 161 7.16 -16.84 8.66
N GLU A 162 8.34 -16.36 8.26
CA GLU A 162 9.44 -16.06 9.19
C GLU A 162 9.08 -14.93 10.16
N ALA A 163 8.42 -13.87 9.67
CA ALA A 163 8.01 -12.75 10.51
C ALA A 163 6.96 -13.18 11.56
N VAL A 164 5.99 -14.01 11.15
CA VAL A 164 5.00 -14.60 12.06
C VAL A 164 5.68 -15.51 13.10
N ALA A 165 6.58 -16.39 12.66
CA ALA A 165 7.31 -17.28 13.56
C ALA A 165 8.14 -16.50 14.61
N ARG A 166 8.78 -15.40 14.20
CA ARG A 166 9.51 -14.50 15.11
C ARG A 166 8.57 -13.86 16.14
N ALA A 167 7.46 -13.28 15.70
CA ALA A 167 6.48 -12.69 16.62
C ALA A 167 5.95 -13.74 17.62
N ARG A 168 5.71 -14.97 17.17
CA ARG A 168 5.31 -16.08 18.06
C ARG A 168 6.41 -16.45 19.07
N ALA A 169 7.67 -16.49 18.63
CA ALA A 169 8.81 -16.74 19.50
C ALA A 169 9.03 -15.63 20.54
N ASP A 170 8.70 -14.37 20.18
CA ASP A 170 8.72 -13.22 21.07
C ASP A 170 7.55 -13.21 22.09
N GLY A 171 6.68 -14.23 22.05
CA GLY A 171 5.60 -14.46 23.02
C GLY A 171 4.23 -13.90 22.61
N PHE A 172 4.09 -13.27 21.43
CA PHE A 172 2.79 -12.81 20.96
C PHE A 172 1.87 -13.99 20.62
N ARG A 173 0.64 -13.95 21.12
CA ARG A 173 -0.32 -15.06 20.98
C ARG A 173 -1.30 -14.89 19.84
N ARG A 174 -1.58 -13.65 19.45
CA ARG A 174 -2.54 -13.29 18.39
C ARG A 174 -1.84 -12.45 17.33
N VAL A 175 -1.11 -13.09 16.43
CA VAL A 175 -0.42 -12.40 15.33
C VAL A 175 -1.38 -12.26 14.15
N ALA A 176 -1.58 -11.03 13.65
CA ALA A 176 -2.33 -10.77 12.42
C ALA A 176 -1.42 -10.32 11.27
N VAL A 177 -1.86 -10.56 10.06
CA VAL A 177 -1.15 -10.11 8.85
C VAL A 177 -1.98 -9.05 8.12
N ALA A 178 -1.41 -7.87 7.95
CA ALA A 178 -1.96 -6.79 7.15
C ALA A 178 -1.40 -6.87 5.72
N ALA A 179 -2.23 -7.21 4.74
CA ALA A 179 -1.84 -7.41 3.36
C ALA A 179 -1.65 -6.06 2.65
N HIS A 180 -0.42 -5.54 2.59
CA HIS A 180 -0.05 -4.38 1.80
C HIS A 180 0.09 -4.78 0.32
N LEU A 181 -1.02 -5.29 -0.23
CA LEU A 181 -1.19 -5.77 -1.60
C LEU A 181 -2.38 -5.06 -2.23
N LEU A 182 -2.27 -4.73 -3.51
CA LEU A 182 -3.35 -4.02 -4.19
C LEU A 182 -4.52 -4.96 -4.48
N ALA A 183 -4.29 -6.10 -5.13
CA ALA A 183 -5.33 -6.97 -5.63
C ALA A 183 -5.13 -8.43 -5.19
N PRO A 184 -6.20 -9.25 -5.17
CA PRO A 184 -6.08 -10.70 -4.96
C PRO A 184 -5.13 -11.33 -5.98
N GLY A 185 -4.40 -12.38 -5.55
CA GLY A 185 -3.47 -13.08 -6.41
C GLY A 185 -2.64 -14.12 -5.66
N ARG A 186 -1.54 -14.56 -6.29
CA ARG A 186 -0.65 -15.57 -5.68
C ARG A 186 -0.20 -15.17 -4.27
N PHE A 187 0.17 -13.91 -4.08
CA PHE A 187 0.67 -13.43 -2.77
C PHE A 187 -0.42 -13.41 -1.72
N SER A 188 -1.60 -12.87 -2.00
CA SER A 188 -2.69 -12.84 -1.01
C SER A 188 -3.14 -14.25 -0.61
N ARG A 189 -3.22 -15.19 -1.57
CA ARG A 189 -3.52 -16.59 -1.27
C ARG A 189 -2.43 -17.24 -0.41
N GLY A 190 -1.15 -16.90 -0.65
CA GLY A 190 -0.05 -17.34 0.21
C GLY A 190 -0.16 -16.80 1.63
N LEU A 191 -0.62 -15.57 1.81
CA LEU A 191 -0.87 -15.01 3.14
C LEU A 191 -2.06 -15.69 3.84
N GLU A 192 -3.14 -15.96 3.12
CA GLU A 192 -4.32 -16.67 3.63
C GLU A 192 -3.99 -18.10 4.09
N GLY A 193 -2.98 -18.74 3.49
CA GLY A 193 -2.48 -20.06 3.84
C GLY A 193 -1.48 -20.10 5.02
N LEU A 194 -1.14 -18.94 5.62
CA LEU A 194 -0.20 -18.91 6.75
C LEU A 194 -0.78 -19.60 7.99
N ARG A 195 0.08 -20.35 8.68
CA ARG A 195 -0.23 -20.95 9.99
C ARG A 195 0.10 -19.96 11.11
N ASP A 196 -0.46 -20.18 12.28
CA ASP A 196 -0.18 -19.44 13.50
C ASP A 196 -0.54 -17.94 13.44
N VAL A 197 -1.43 -17.56 12.52
CA VAL A 197 -2.02 -16.24 12.41
C VAL A 197 -3.49 -16.24 12.85
N CYS A 198 -3.91 -15.22 13.57
CA CYS A 198 -5.31 -15.08 13.97
C CYS A 198 -6.17 -14.44 12.90
N ALA A 199 -5.58 -13.58 12.04
CA ALA A 199 -6.30 -12.89 10.98
C ALA A 199 -5.35 -12.50 9.85
N VAL A 200 -5.88 -12.49 8.61
CA VAL A 200 -5.21 -11.93 7.43
C VAL A 200 -6.17 -10.93 6.78
N SER A 201 -5.72 -9.71 6.56
CA SER A 201 -6.56 -8.69 5.93
C SER A 201 -6.69 -8.91 4.42
N ALA A 202 -7.84 -8.51 3.86
CA ALA A 202 -8.03 -8.50 2.42
C ALA A 202 -7.13 -7.44 1.73
N PRO A 203 -6.79 -7.62 0.43
CA PRO A 203 -6.13 -6.62 -0.40
C PRO A 203 -6.92 -5.30 -0.53
N LEU A 204 -6.31 -4.26 -1.09
CA LEU A 204 -6.74 -2.87 -0.97
C LEU A 204 -7.54 -2.33 -2.16
N ALA A 205 -7.51 -2.96 -3.36
CA ALA A 205 -7.99 -2.36 -4.61
C ALA A 205 -9.42 -1.81 -4.54
N ASP A 206 -10.35 -2.55 -3.96
CA ASP A 206 -11.76 -2.16 -3.89
C ASP A 206 -12.11 -1.38 -2.61
N HIS A 207 -11.10 -0.89 -1.88
CA HIS A 207 -11.34 -0.07 -0.69
C HIS A 207 -11.74 1.36 -1.08
N PRO A 208 -12.80 1.95 -0.48
CA PRO A 208 -13.28 3.29 -0.84
C PRO A 208 -12.22 4.40 -0.73
N ARG A 209 -11.28 4.28 0.22
CA ARG A 209 -10.18 5.26 0.35
C ARG A 209 -9.25 5.28 -0.85
N LEU A 210 -9.02 4.12 -1.49
CA LEU A 210 -8.21 4.07 -2.71
C LEU A 210 -8.93 4.73 -3.88
N ALA A 211 -10.24 4.52 -4.01
CA ALA A 211 -11.03 5.19 -5.04
C ALA A 211 -10.97 6.73 -4.91
N ARG A 212 -11.09 7.25 -3.68
CA ARG A 212 -10.98 8.70 -3.41
C ARG A 212 -9.55 9.22 -3.67
N LEU A 213 -8.52 8.46 -3.30
CA LEU A 213 -7.12 8.84 -3.57
C LEU A 213 -6.86 8.92 -5.07
N VAL A 214 -7.31 7.93 -5.84
CA VAL A 214 -7.16 7.91 -7.29
C VAL A 214 -7.93 9.06 -7.95
N ALA A 215 -9.17 9.34 -7.50
CA ALA A 215 -9.96 10.46 -7.97
C ALA A 215 -9.24 11.80 -7.71
N ALA A 216 -8.72 12.02 -6.52
CA ALA A 216 -7.97 13.24 -6.18
C ALA A 216 -6.69 13.39 -7.02
N ARG A 217 -5.97 12.30 -7.32
CA ARG A 217 -4.82 12.31 -8.25
C ARG A 217 -5.21 12.73 -9.65
N TYR A 218 -6.33 12.20 -10.13
CA TYR A 218 -6.88 12.57 -11.43
C TYR A 218 -7.27 14.04 -11.49
N GLU A 219 -8.04 14.51 -10.51
CA GLU A 219 -8.53 15.89 -10.46
C GLU A 219 -7.38 16.90 -10.43
N ALA A 220 -6.37 16.65 -9.59
CA ALA A 220 -5.18 17.50 -9.51
C ALA A 220 -4.41 17.57 -10.84
N ALA A 221 -4.37 16.48 -11.62
CA ALA A 221 -3.68 16.45 -12.90
C ALA A 221 -4.54 16.92 -14.08
N ALA A 222 -5.85 16.70 -14.02
CA ALA A 222 -6.78 17.09 -15.07
C ALA A 222 -7.14 18.59 -15.05
N PHE A 223 -7.11 19.19 -13.85
CA PHE A 223 -7.53 20.56 -13.59
C PHE A 223 -6.50 21.29 -12.70
N PRO A 224 -5.27 21.52 -13.17
CA PRO A 224 -4.19 22.09 -12.35
C PRO A 224 -4.52 23.48 -11.80
N GLU A 225 -5.37 24.25 -12.49
CA GLU A 225 -5.80 25.59 -12.06
C GLU A 225 -6.93 25.57 -11.02
N ALA A 226 -7.65 24.44 -10.87
CA ALA A 226 -8.77 24.30 -9.95
C ALA A 226 -8.38 23.86 -8.54
N VAL A 227 -7.11 23.54 -8.32
CA VAL A 227 -6.60 23.17 -6.98
C VAL A 227 -6.44 24.46 -6.16
N PRO A 228 -7.31 24.76 -5.18
CA PRO A 228 -7.10 25.91 -4.33
C PRO A 228 -5.78 25.72 -3.58
N LEU A 229 -5.00 26.79 -3.48
CA LEU A 229 -3.71 26.91 -2.75
C LEU A 229 -3.75 26.49 -1.26
N ARG A 230 -4.84 25.87 -0.81
CA ARG A 230 -5.03 25.43 0.58
C ARG A 230 -4.26 24.16 0.98
N VAL A 231 -3.61 23.46 0.07
CA VAL A 231 -2.81 22.28 0.42
C VAL A 231 -1.37 22.65 0.80
N ALA A 232 -0.93 23.89 0.54
CA ALA A 232 0.43 24.33 0.85
C ALA A 232 0.63 24.77 2.31
N SER A 233 -0.43 24.94 3.11
CA SER A 233 -0.31 25.44 4.49
C SER A 233 -0.45 24.37 5.58
N GLU A 234 -0.72 23.12 5.26
CA GLU A 234 -0.62 22.00 6.20
C GLU A 234 0.72 21.26 6.13
N ARG A 235 1.81 21.96 5.83
CA ARG A 235 3.07 21.61 6.48
C ARG A 235 2.91 22.03 7.96
N ARG A 236 2.08 21.36 8.69
CA ARG A 236 2.31 21.24 10.11
C ARG A 236 3.68 20.62 10.21
N GLU A 237 4.61 21.38 10.77
CA GLU A 237 5.86 20.87 11.26
C GLU A 237 5.54 19.52 11.89
N ALA A 238 5.96 18.46 11.23
CA ALA A 238 5.90 17.14 11.81
C ALA A 238 6.83 17.25 13.01
N VAL A 239 6.27 17.43 14.20
CA VAL A 239 6.98 17.12 15.44
C VAL A 239 7.53 15.72 15.17
N PRO A 240 8.85 15.53 15.15
CA PRO A 240 9.41 14.22 14.89
C PRO A 240 9.04 13.35 16.08
N LEU A 241 7.91 12.66 16.01
CA LEU A 241 7.64 11.51 16.85
C LEU A 241 8.77 10.54 16.49
N ARG A 242 9.79 10.49 17.34
CA ARG A 242 10.87 9.52 17.23
C ARG A 242 10.23 8.15 17.40
N VAL A 243 9.96 7.50 16.27
CA VAL A 243 9.63 6.09 16.25
C VAL A 243 10.94 5.36 16.51
N ALA A 244 11.11 4.83 17.70
CA ALA A 244 12.27 4.01 18.00
C ALA A 244 12.11 2.66 17.31
N TRP A 245 12.97 2.39 16.33
CA TRP A 245 13.15 1.06 15.78
C TRP A 245 14.12 0.31 16.70
N GLU A 246 13.61 -0.53 17.57
CA GLU A 246 14.46 -1.41 18.36
C GLU A 246 14.76 -2.68 17.59
N ARG A 247 16.06 -2.99 17.44
CA ARG A 247 16.50 -4.31 16.99
C ARG A 247 16.46 -5.26 18.18
N ARG A 248 15.46 -6.15 18.19
CA ARG A 248 15.53 -7.38 18.99
C ARG A 248 15.87 -8.51 18.03
N GLY A 249 17.12 -8.97 18.09
CA GLY A 249 17.68 -9.91 17.12
C GLY A 249 17.75 -9.30 15.71
N SER A 250 17.28 -10.03 14.68
CA SER A 250 17.27 -9.56 13.28
C SER A 250 15.95 -8.87 12.86
N ALA A 251 14.99 -8.63 13.75
CA ALA A 251 13.73 -7.96 13.46
C ALA A 251 13.80 -6.46 13.80
N LEU A 252 13.31 -5.62 12.89
CA LEU A 252 13.02 -4.21 13.14
C LEU A 252 11.57 -4.13 13.63
N LEU A 253 11.36 -3.77 14.90
CA LEU A 253 10.05 -3.55 15.50
C LEU A 253 9.81 -2.05 15.61
N CYS A 254 8.67 -1.57 15.14
CA CYS A 254 8.22 -0.21 15.34
C CYS A 254 7.41 -0.14 16.64
N TRP A 255 7.89 0.62 17.61
CA TRP A 255 7.19 0.85 18.88
C TRP A 255 6.75 2.31 18.99
N PRO A 256 5.49 2.61 19.35
CA PRO A 256 5.08 3.98 19.65
C PRO A 256 5.79 4.44 20.94
N TYR A 257 6.63 5.46 20.85
CA TYR A 257 7.30 6.03 22.02
C TYR A 257 6.38 7.08 22.66
N ASP A 258 5.98 6.84 23.92
CA ASP A 258 5.30 7.84 24.74
C ASP A 258 6.35 8.79 25.33
N THR A 259 6.35 10.04 24.89
CA THR A 259 7.29 11.08 25.34
C THR A 259 6.99 11.62 26.76
N THR A 260 6.00 11.09 27.44
CA THR A 260 5.60 11.54 28.77
C THR A 260 6.23 10.74 29.91
N VAL A 261 6.97 9.65 29.61
CA VAL A 261 7.64 8.85 30.62
C VAL A 261 9.14 9.18 30.62
N PRO A 262 9.71 9.70 31.73
CA PRO A 262 11.16 9.93 31.81
C PRO A 262 11.93 8.61 31.69
N ALA A 263 13.07 8.66 31.01
CA ALA A 263 13.98 7.53 30.84
C ALA A 263 14.38 6.98 32.22
N VAL A 264 13.84 5.84 32.60
CA VAL A 264 14.35 5.07 33.73
C VAL A 264 15.53 4.26 33.23
N ASP A 265 16.70 4.64 33.71
CA ASP A 265 17.98 3.95 33.52
C ASP A 265 17.82 2.50 33.97
N ARG A 266 17.65 1.56 33.07
CA ARG A 266 17.68 0.13 33.39
C ARG A 266 19.05 -0.41 33.03
N ALA A 267 19.97 -0.22 33.95
CA ALA A 267 21.11 -1.10 34.06
C ALA A 267 20.61 -2.50 34.35
N LEU A 268 20.89 -3.44 33.46
CA LEU A 268 20.70 -4.88 33.68
C LEU A 268 21.97 -5.43 34.31
N PRO A 269 21.83 -6.37 35.25
CA PRO A 269 22.98 -7.09 35.82
C PRO A 269 23.60 -8.06 34.82
#